data_bc198d5c753f124af1c91fee33b6b23c
#
_entry.id   bc198d5c753f124af1c91fee33b6b23c
#
_cell.length_a   1.000
_cell.length_b   1.000
_cell.length_c   1.000
_cell.angle_alpha   90.00
_cell.angle_beta   90.00
_cell.angle_gamma   90.00
#
_symmetry.space_group_name_H-M   'P 1'
#
loop_
_entity.id
_entity.type
_entity.pdbx_description
1 polymer ?
#
loop_
_entity_poly.entity_id
_entity_poly.type
_entity_poly.pdbx_seq_one_letter_code
_entity_poly.pdbx_strand_id
1 'polypeptide(L)'
;VTMRDADGWVVDFTDFEALEDACLFENPFQLVQERVSVHRENLAIGQATETAKLDQFWLMQRSRPKLRAATSLLERVIAVPETSEHLLFRFLPSASVFSGSLFAIARSDFTTFGVLSSSIHETWCEAQGNRLGAGNQGRYNATRTFATFPFPEGLTPDILAADYGHDPRAQAIAAAAERLNELRENW
;
A
#
# COMPACT_ATOMS: atom_id res chain seq x y z
N VAL A 1 19.37 -0.52 -0.70
CA VAL A 1 17.95 -0.09 -0.64
C VAL A 1 17.85 1.01 0.38
N THR A 2 17.71 2.26 -0.06
CA THR A 2 17.56 3.38 0.86
C THR A 2 16.13 3.41 1.39
N MET A 3 15.98 3.24 2.70
CA MET A 3 14.71 3.35 3.42
C MET A 3 14.32 4.84 3.62
N ARG A 4 14.32 5.63 2.56
CA ARG A 4 13.91 7.04 2.63
C ARG A 4 12.40 7.15 2.45
N ASP A 5 11.75 7.94 3.29
CA ASP A 5 10.38 8.35 3.07
C ASP A 5 10.30 9.19 1.80
N ALA A 6 9.23 9.03 1.04
CA ALA A 6 9.01 9.89 -0.11
C ALA A 6 8.66 11.30 0.41
N ASP A 7 9.61 12.23 0.31
CA ASP A 7 9.39 13.64 0.61
C ASP A 7 8.56 14.27 -0.51
N GLY A 8 7.25 14.07 -0.46
CA GLY A 8 6.34 14.62 -1.46
C GLY A 8 4.93 14.78 -0.93
N TRP A 9 4.31 15.88 -1.31
CA TRP A 9 2.90 16.13 -1.08
C TRP A 9 2.11 15.78 -2.34
N VAL A 10 0.94 15.19 -2.13
CA VAL A 10 0.00 14.88 -3.20
C VAL A 10 -1.27 15.69 -2.97
N VAL A 11 -1.74 16.35 -4.01
CA VAL A 11 -3.08 16.95 -3.99
C VAL A 11 -4.08 15.81 -4.22
N ASP A 12 -4.91 15.57 -3.23
CA ASP A 12 -5.89 14.49 -3.24
C ASP A 12 -7.29 15.03 -2.96
N PHE A 13 -8.12 15.02 -3.98
CA PHE A 13 -9.52 15.43 -3.92
C PHE A 13 -10.48 14.23 -3.91
N THR A 14 -10.00 13.04 -3.62
CA THR A 14 -10.81 11.80 -3.73
C THR A 14 -12.02 11.78 -2.79
N ASP A 15 -11.95 12.49 -1.67
CA ASP A 15 -13.03 12.54 -0.68
C ASP A 15 -14.11 13.59 -1.01
N PHE A 16 -13.94 14.36 -2.10
CA PHE A 16 -14.94 15.31 -2.58
C PHE A 16 -15.85 14.66 -3.62
N GLU A 17 -17.15 14.79 -3.43
CA GLU A 17 -18.15 14.21 -4.35
C GLU A 17 -18.38 15.09 -5.58
N ALA A 18 -18.24 16.41 -5.42
CA ALA A 18 -18.51 17.39 -6.46
C ALA A 18 -17.26 18.21 -6.83
N LEU A 19 -17.22 18.66 -8.09
CA LEU A 19 -16.16 19.53 -8.60
C LEU A 19 -16.12 20.85 -7.83
N GLU A 20 -17.28 21.36 -7.49
CA GLU A 20 -17.48 22.63 -6.79
C GLU A 20 -16.77 22.62 -5.43
N ASP A 21 -16.78 21.50 -4.72
CA ASP A 21 -16.11 21.35 -3.43
C ASP A 21 -14.57 21.39 -3.60
N ALA A 22 -14.05 20.75 -4.65
CA ALA A 22 -12.63 20.79 -4.96
C ALA A 22 -12.17 22.19 -5.38
N CYS A 23 -13.02 22.96 -6.08
CA CYS A 23 -12.74 24.34 -6.51
C CYS A 23 -12.58 25.31 -5.34
N LEU A 24 -13.11 25.03 -4.15
CA LEU A 24 -12.91 25.86 -2.95
C LEU A 24 -11.44 25.93 -2.52
N PHE A 25 -10.62 24.99 -2.96
CA PHE A 25 -9.18 24.94 -2.73
C PHE A 25 -8.43 25.51 -3.94
N GLU A 26 -8.55 26.81 -4.19
CA GLU A 26 -8.11 27.50 -5.40
C GLU A 26 -6.72 27.08 -5.90
N ASN A 27 -5.66 27.25 -5.09
CA ASN A 27 -4.28 26.96 -5.51
C ASN A 27 -4.03 25.46 -5.82
N PRO A 28 -4.40 24.49 -4.95
CA PRO A 28 -4.29 23.07 -5.27
C PRO A 28 -5.13 22.67 -6.48
N PHE A 29 -6.34 23.21 -6.62
CA PHE A 29 -7.22 22.91 -7.74
C PHE A 29 -6.65 23.43 -9.06
N GLN A 30 -6.15 24.67 -9.09
CA GLN A 30 -5.50 25.24 -10.27
C GLN A 30 -4.29 24.39 -10.71
N LEU A 31 -3.47 23.94 -9.77
CA LEU A 31 -2.35 23.06 -10.07
C LEU A 31 -2.79 21.74 -10.73
N VAL A 32 -3.87 21.13 -10.23
CA VAL A 32 -4.45 19.90 -10.80
C VAL A 32 -5.04 20.19 -12.18
N GLN A 33 -5.76 21.30 -12.33
CA GLN A 33 -6.34 21.69 -13.61
C GLN A 33 -5.27 21.90 -14.67
N GLU A 34 -4.22 22.67 -14.39
CA GLU A 34 -3.15 22.97 -15.36
C GLU A 34 -2.33 21.74 -15.76
N ARG A 35 -2.09 20.81 -14.84
CA ARG A 35 -1.19 19.67 -15.09
C ARG A 35 -1.90 18.39 -15.40
N VAL A 36 -3.01 18.10 -14.71
CA VAL A 36 -3.67 16.78 -14.82
C VAL A 36 -4.69 16.77 -15.95
N SER A 37 -5.48 17.85 -16.15
CA SER A 37 -6.47 17.86 -17.24
C SER A 37 -5.79 17.74 -18.59
N VAL A 38 -4.76 18.56 -18.85
CA VAL A 38 -3.97 18.54 -20.10
C VAL A 38 -3.31 17.17 -20.32
N HIS A 39 -2.78 16.58 -19.27
CA HIS A 39 -2.18 15.24 -19.37
C HIS A 39 -3.22 14.19 -19.72
N ARG A 40 -4.40 14.21 -19.12
CA ARG A 40 -5.50 13.26 -19.39
C ARG A 40 -6.10 13.47 -20.79
N GLU A 41 -6.24 14.69 -21.26
CA GLU A 41 -6.65 14.99 -22.64
C GLU A 41 -5.70 14.35 -23.65
N ASN A 42 -4.40 14.48 -23.43
CA ASN A 42 -3.39 13.86 -24.28
C ASN A 42 -3.45 12.32 -24.25
N LEU A 43 -3.72 11.71 -23.08
CA LEU A 43 -3.88 10.27 -22.95
C LEU A 43 -5.19 9.75 -23.57
N ALA A 44 -6.25 10.56 -23.57
CA ALA A 44 -7.55 10.20 -24.11
C ALA A 44 -7.54 10.08 -25.66
N ILE A 45 -6.54 10.65 -26.33
CA ILE A 45 -6.40 10.56 -27.77
C ILE A 45 -6.20 9.09 -28.16
N GLY A 46 -7.26 8.47 -28.67
CA GLY A 46 -7.27 7.07 -29.11
C GLY A 46 -7.60 6.01 -28.04
N GLN A 47 -7.96 6.43 -26.80
CA GLN A 47 -8.33 5.51 -25.71
C GLN A 47 -9.69 5.87 -25.08
N ALA A 48 -10.75 5.17 -25.46
CA ALA A 48 -12.11 5.43 -24.98
C ALA A 48 -12.26 5.36 -23.42
N THR A 49 -11.49 4.53 -22.75
CA THR A 49 -11.48 4.39 -21.30
C THR A 49 -10.92 5.61 -20.56
N GLU A 50 -10.00 6.34 -21.19
CA GLU A 50 -9.45 7.58 -20.62
C GLU A 50 -10.37 8.78 -20.88
N THR A 51 -11.08 8.78 -22.01
CA THR A 51 -12.09 9.82 -22.33
C THR A 51 -13.18 9.89 -21.26
N ALA A 52 -13.61 8.74 -20.73
CA ALA A 52 -14.63 8.68 -19.67
C ALA A 52 -14.19 9.28 -18.33
N LYS A 53 -12.91 9.63 -18.17
CA LYS A 53 -12.36 10.20 -16.93
C LYS A 53 -12.03 11.68 -17.05
N LEU A 54 -12.26 12.29 -18.19
CA LEU A 54 -11.98 13.72 -18.39
C LEU A 54 -12.87 14.59 -17.49
N ASP A 55 -14.12 14.19 -17.31
CA ASP A 55 -15.08 14.90 -16.45
C ASP A 55 -14.73 14.83 -14.96
N GLN A 56 -13.84 13.94 -14.59
CA GLN A 56 -13.36 13.70 -13.23
C GLN A 56 -11.84 13.86 -13.12
N PHE A 57 -11.26 14.80 -13.89
CA PHE A 57 -9.80 14.97 -13.95
C PHE A 57 -9.16 15.28 -12.59
N TRP A 58 -9.90 15.88 -11.67
CA TRP A 58 -9.42 16.23 -10.33
C TRP A 58 -9.31 15.04 -9.37
N LEU A 59 -10.04 13.94 -9.67
CA LEU A 59 -10.01 12.74 -8.83
C LEU A 59 -8.81 11.85 -9.18
N MET A 60 -8.29 11.16 -8.18
CA MET A 60 -7.29 10.14 -8.43
C MET A 60 -7.84 9.01 -9.29
N GLN A 61 -7.05 8.56 -10.26
CA GLN A 61 -7.42 7.48 -11.17
C GLN A 61 -7.75 6.17 -10.44
N ARG A 62 -7.08 5.94 -9.29
CA ARG A 62 -7.29 4.78 -8.42
C ARG A 62 -7.45 5.26 -6.98
N SER A 63 -8.66 5.65 -6.63
CA SER A 63 -9.02 6.17 -5.29
C SER A 63 -8.93 5.14 -4.17
N ARG A 64 -9.02 3.84 -4.48
CA ARG A 64 -8.95 2.72 -3.53
C ARG A 64 -9.89 2.86 -2.31
N PRO A 65 -11.20 3.07 -2.48
CA PRO A 65 -12.11 3.38 -1.37
C PRO A 65 -12.17 2.28 -0.31
N LYS A 66 -12.08 1.01 -0.71
CA LYS A 66 -12.04 -0.12 0.23
C LYS A 66 -10.80 -0.10 1.13
N LEU A 67 -9.63 0.25 0.56
CA LEU A 67 -8.41 0.37 1.35
C LEU A 67 -8.50 1.56 2.30
N ARG A 68 -8.94 2.72 1.84
CA ARG A 68 -9.15 3.92 2.68
C ARG A 68 -10.07 3.62 3.85
N ALA A 69 -11.22 2.99 3.60
CA ALA A 69 -12.13 2.58 4.65
C ALA A 69 -11.50 1.61 5.66
N ALA A 70 -10.74 0.63 5.17
CA ALA A 70 -10.08 -0.36 6.05
C ALA A 70 -8.93 0.24 6.88
N THR A 71 -8.32 1.33 6.42
CA THR A 71 -7.18 1.97 7.10
C THR A 71 -7.55 3.22 7.90
N SER A 72 -8.79 3.70 7.81
CA SER A 72 -9.22 4.98 8.39
C SER A 72 -9.04 5.09 9.92
N LEU A 73 -9.08 3.97 10.63
CA LEU A 73 -8.88 3.91 12.09
C LEU A 73 -7.47 3.48 12.50
N LEU A 74 -6.58 3.25 11.54
CA LEU A 74 -5.21 2.85 11.80
C LEU A 74 -4.28 4.06 11.72
N GLU A 75 -3.28 4.13 12.60
CA GLU A 75 -2.21 5.13 12.51
C GLU A 75 -1.20 4.78 11.40
N ARG A 76 -0.98 3.50 11.18
CA ARG A 76 -0.02 2.97 10.21
C ARG A 76 -0.53 1.69 9.55
N VAL A 77 0.03 1.35 8.43
CA VAL A 77 -0.27 0.13 7.66
C VAL A 77 1.02 -0.59 7.30
N ILE A 78 0.94 -1.89 7.07
CA ILE A 78 2.06 -2.65 6.53
C ILE A 78 2.07 -2.47 5.01
N ALA A 79 3.20 -2.11 4.44
CA ALA A 79 3.35 -1.92 3.01
C ALA A 79 4.54 -2.70 2.46
N VAL A 80 4.43 -3.11 1.19
CA VAL A 80 5.47 -3.80 0.45
C VAL A 80 5.43 -3.37 -1.02
N PRO A 81 6.58 -3.15 -1.69
CA PRO A 81 6.62 -2.90 -3.12
C PRO A 81 6.03 -4.07 -3.92
N GLU A 82 5.27 -3.76 -4.97
CA GLU A 82 4.76 -4.79 -5.90
C GLU A 82 5.90 -5.55 -6.58
N THR A 83 6.96 -4.84 -6.94
CA THR A 83 8.13 -5.40 -7.61
C THR A 83 9.39 -4.90 -6.92
N SER A 84 10.22 -5.81 -6.44
CA SER A 84 11.50 -5.48 -5.80
C SER A 84 12.46 -6.67 -5.86
N GLU A 85 13.75 -6.36 -5.74
CA GLU A 85 14.80 -7.39 -5.62
C GLU A 85 14.71 -8.11 -4.28
N HIS A 86 14.34 -7.37 -3.21
CA HIS A 86 14.19 -7.90 -1.87
C HIS A 86 12.76 -7.67 -1.35
N LEU A 87 12.19 -8.67 -0.73
CA LEU A 87 10.87 -8.60 -0.11
C LEU A 87 10.99 -7.89 1.25
N LEU A 88 10.79 -6.58 1.24
CA LEU A 88 10.88 -5.76 2.45
C LEU A 88 9.51 -5.15 2.80
N PHE A 89 8.95 -5.65 3.88
CA PHE A 89 7.76 -5.04 4.49
C PHE A 89 8.18 -3.87 5.37
N ARG A 90 7.36 -2.83 5.38
CA ARG A 90 7.57 -1.62 6.16
C ARG A 90 6.26 -1.08 6.69
N PHE A 91 6.28 -0.40 7.83
CA PHE A 91 5.17 0.42 8.25
C PHE A 91 5.21 1.77 7.53
N LEU A 92 4.05 2.21 7.05
CA LEU A 92 3.84 3.54 6.50
C LEU A 92 2.64 4.19 7.21
N PRO A 93 2.63 5.54 7.37
CA PRO A 93 1.46 6.23 7.89
C PRO A 93 0.21 5.91 7.07
N SER A 94 -0.92 5.64 7.72
CA SER A 94 -2.18 5.32 7.02
C SER A 94 -2.72 6.47 6.18
N ALA A 95 -2.37 7.72 6.56
CA ALA A 95 -2.69 8.93 5.80
C ALA A 95 -1.90 9.06 4.48
N SER A 96 -0.93 8.17 4.21
CA SER A 96 -0.15 8.21 2.97
C SER A 96 -1.00 7.83 1.76
N VAL A 97 -0.73 8.47 0.63
CA VAL A 97 -1.31 8.07 -0.65
C VAL A 97 -0.44 6.98 -1.29
N PHE A 98 -0.98 5.77 -1.36
CA PHE A 98 -0.25 4.62 -1.88
C PHE A 98 -0.30 4.57 -3.40
N SER A 99 0.86 4.53 -4.04
CA SER A 99 0.97 4.38 -5.50
C SER A 99 0.49 3.00 -5.97
N GLY A 100 0.34 2.83 -7.29
CA GLY A 100 -0.02 1.55 -7.91
C GLY A 100 1.04 0.46 -7.73
N SER A 101 2.29 0.85 -7.44
CA SER A 101 3.43 -0.04 -7.26
C SER A 101 3.64 -0.53 -5.80
N LEU A 102 2.73 -0.16 -4.89
CA LEU A 102 2.74 -0.59 -3.50
C LEU A 102 1.49 -1.41 -3.15
N PHE A 103 1.70 -2.51 -2.44
CA PHE A 103 0.65 -3.19 -1.69
C PHE A 103 0.61 -2.66 -0.28
N ALA A 104 -0.56 -2.19 0.15
CA ALA A 104 -0.83 -1.82 1.53
C ALA A 104 -1.78 -2.85 2.15
N ILE A 105 -1.40 -3.31 3.32
CA ILE A 105 -2.14 -4.30 4.12
C ILE A 105 -2.69 -3.54 5.33
N ALA A 106 -4.00 -3.53 5.52
CA ALA A 106 -4.70 -2.81 6.57
C ALA A 106 -4.49 -3.47 7.96
N ARG A 107 -3.23 -3.56 8.36
CA ARG A 107 -2.76 -4.10 9.65
C ARG A 107 -1.66 -3.21 10.20
N SER A 108 -1.66 -3.01 11.53
CA SER A 108 -0.71 -2.13 12.22
C SER A 108 0.10 -2.85 13.30
N ASP A 109 -0.16 -4.15 13.50
CA ASP A 109 0.44 -4.95 14.56
C ASP A 109 1.74 -5.63 14.14
N PHE A 110 2.63 -5.80 15.11
CA PHE A 110 3.92 -6.43 14.90
C PHE A 110 3.85 -7.94 14.67
N THR A 111 2.79 -8.63 15.12
CA THR A 111 2.62 -10.07 14.86
C THR A 111 2.43 -10.31 13.36
N THR A 112 1.47 -9.63 12.72
CA THR A 112 1.27 -9.73 11.27
C THR A 112 2.52 -9.28 10.52
N PHE A 113 3.15 -8.16 10.94
CA PHE A 113 4.38 -7.67 10.32
C PHE A 113 5.51 -8.69 10.40
N GLY A 114 5.67 -9.37 11.55
CA GLY A 114 6.71 -10.39 11.76
C GLY A 114 6.50 -11.62 10.90
N VAL A 115 5.26 -12.12 10.84
CA VAL A 115 4.91 -13.26 9.96
C VAL A 115 5.23 -12.94 8.50
N LEU A 116 4.83 -11.76 8.02
CA LEU A 116 5.09 -11.33 6.64
C LEU A 116 6.58 -11.06 6.36
N SER A 117 7.33 -10.60 7.37
CA SER A 117 8.77 -10.35 7.25
C SER A 117 9.64 -11.61 7.48
N SER A 118 9.02 -12.76 7.71
CA SER A 118 9.74 -14.01 7.98
C SER A 118 10.35 -14.62 6.71
N SER A 119 11.43 -15.37 6.87
CA SER A 119 12.03 -16.16 5.78
C SER A 119 11.08 -17.21 5.21
N ILE A 120 10.11 -17.69 6.02
CA ILE A 120 9.09 -18.64 5.56
C ILE A 120 8.20 -17.97 4.52
N HIS A 121 7.72 -16.74 4.81
CA HIS A 121 6.90 -15.99 3.86
C HIS A 121 7.69 -15.56 2.62
N GLU A 122 8.96 -15.19 2.77
CA GLU A 122 9.85 -14.90 1.64
C GLU A 122 9.98 -16.10 0.72
N THR A 123 10.32 -17.29 1.27
CA THR A 123 10.39 -18.56 0.51
C THR A 123 9.06 -18.89 -0.18
N TRP A 124 7.95 -18.65 0.50
CA TRP A 124 6.60 -18.82 -0.11
C TRP A 124 6.40 -17.88 -1.30
N CYS A 125 6.75 -16.61 -1.15
CA CYS A 125 6.64 -15.62 -2.21
C CYS A 125 7.54 -15.95 -3.41
N GLU A 126 8.72 -16.48 -3.19
CA GLU A 126 9.61 -16.97 -4.26
C GLU A 126 9.01 -18.16 -5.02
N ALA A 127 8.35 -19.08 -4.29
CA ALA A 127 7.76 -20.27 -4.88
C ALA A 127 6.43 -19.98 -5.63
N GLN A 128 5.59 -19.09 -5.10
CA GLN A 128 4.25 -18.81 -5.62
C GLN A 128 4.18 -17.53 -6.46
N GLY A 129 5.16 -16.63 -6.30
CA GLY A 129 5.21 -15.35 -7.00
C GLY A 129 5.59 -15.49 -8.47
N ASN A 130 5.24 -14.46 -9.22
CA ASN A 130 5.73 -14.30 -10.59
C ASN A 130 7.01 -13.45 -10.56
N ARG A 131 7.83 -13.62 -11.59
CA ARG A 131 9.00 -12.77 -11.82
C ARG A 131 8.75 -11.87 -13.01
N LEU A 132 9.21 -10.63 -12.95
CA LEU A 132 8.99 -9.63 -13.98
C LEU A 132 10.30 -8.99 -14.46
N GLY A 133 10.31 -8.69 -15.76
CA GLY A 133 11.35 -7.91 -16.43
C GLY A 133 12.66 -8.65 -16.66
N ALA A 134 13.61 -7.96 -17.33
CA ALA A 134 14.94 -8.48 -17.64
C ALA A 134 15.79 -8.77 -16.39
N GLY A 135 15.50 -8.10 -15.26
CA GLY A 135 16.15 -8.32 -13.97
C GLY A 135 15.57 -9.47 -13.16
N ASN A 136 14.57 -10.19 -13.67
CA ASN A 136 13.94 -11.34 -13.00
C ASN A 136 13.49 -11.05 -11.55
N GLN A 137 13.02 -9.82 -11.30
CA GLN A 137 12.63 -9.36 -9.97
C GLN A 137 11.34 -10.05 -9.50
N GLY A 138 11.30 -10.41 -8.22
CA GLY A 138 10.12 -10.97 -7.59
C GLY A 138 8.96 -9.99 -7.60
N ARG A 139 7.75 -10.48 -7.94
CA ARG A 139 6.53 -9.70 -7.89
C ARG A 139 5.65 -10.19 -6.75
N TYR A 140 5.43 -9.33 -5.77
CA TYR A 140 4.45 -9.57 -4.72
C TYR A 140 3.04 -9.46 -5.29
N ASN A 141 2.18 -10.42 -4.95
CA ASN A 141 0.82 -10.48 -5.50
C ASN A 141 -0.18 -10.86 -4.40
N ALA A 142 -1.20 -10.03 -4.21
CA ALA A 142 -2.19 -10.23 -3.15
C ALA A 142 -2.90 -11.59 -3.23
N THR A 143 -3.21 -12.08 -4.42
CA THR A 143 -3.96 -13.34 -4.61
C THR A 143 -3.09 -14.58 -4.61
N ARG A 144 -1.81 -14.48 -4.98
CA ARG A 144 -0.90 -15.63 -5.10
C ARG A 144 0.05 -15.76 -3.94
N THR A 145 0.55 -14.63 -3.40
CA THR A 145 1.57 -14.64 -2.35
C THR A 145 0.98 -14.38 -0.97
N PHE A 146 0.01 -13.47 -0.85
CA PHE A 146 -0.59 -13.14 0.43
C PHE A 146 -1.79 -14.05 0.77
N ALA A 147 -2.79 -14.12 -0.11
CA ALA A 147 -4.03 -14.85 0.17
C ALA A 147 -3.86 -16.37 0.27
N THR A 148 -2.81 -16.92 -0.34
CA THR A 148 -2.52 -18.37 -0.31
C THR A 148 -1.46 -18.75 0.73
N PHE A 149 -0.87 -17.76 1.41
CA PHE A 149 0.13 -18.04 2.43
C PHE A 149 -0.51 -18.72 3.64
N PRO A 150 0.03 -19.85 4.13
CA PRO A 150 -0.47 -20.55 5.29
C PRO A 150 -0.06 -19.83 6.57
N PHE A 151 -0.79 -18.77 6.92
CA PHE A 151 -0.58 -18.10 8.19
C PHE A 151 -0.68 -19.07 9.37
N PRO A 152 0.05 -18.83 10.48
CA PRO A 152 -0.10 -19.65 11.67
C PRO A 152 -1.56 -19.66 12.14
N GLU A 153 -2.04 -20.84 12.54
CA GLU A 153 -3.41 -21.02 13.03
C GLU A 153 -3.71 -20.06 14.21
N GLY A 154 -4.80 -19.32 14.10
CA GLY A 154 -5.22 -18.31 15.09
C GLY A 154 -4.50 -16.96 14.97
N LEU A 155 -3.54 -16.79 14.03
CA LEU A 155 -2.80 -15.55 13.81
C LEU A 155 -2.95 -15.04 12.36
N THR A 156 -4.11 -15.28 11.78
CA THR A 156 -4.44 -14.87 10.40
C THR A 156 -4.80 -13.39 10.35
N PRO A 157 -4.58 -12.69 9.22
CA PRO A 157 -4.83 -11.25 9.13
C PRO A 157 -6.30 -10.81 9.25
N ASP A 158 -7.24 -11.72 9.16
CA ASP A 158 -8.68 -11.50 9.36
C ASP A 158 -9.08 -11.47 10.84
N ILE A 159 -8.24 -12.01 11.74
CA ILE A 159 -8.44 -11.96 13.20
C ILE A 159 -7.88 -10.64 13.73
N LEU A 160 -8.62 -9.97 14.61
CA LEU A 160 -8.14 -8.73 15.23
C LEU A 160 -6.92 -9.01 16.12
N ALA A 161 -5.94 -8.10 16.12
CA ALA A 161 -4.73 -8.24 16.93
C ALA A 161 -5.03 -8.34 18.44
N ALA A 162 -6.11 -7.72 18.88
CA ALA A 162 -6.57 -7.79 20.28
C ALA A 162 -6.99 -9.21 20.69
N ASP A 163 -7.52 -10.01 19.75
CA ASP A 163 -8.07 -11.34 20.04
C ASP A 163 -6.98 -12.39 20.28
N TYR A 164 -5.78 -12.19 19.70
CA TYR A 164 -4.62 -13.07 19.91
C TYR A 164 -3.48 -12.44 20.73
N GLY A 165 -3.72 -11.27 21.33
CA GLY A 165 -2.70 -10.54 22.11
C GLY A 165 -2.12 -11.32 23.31
N HIS A 166 -2.81 -12.36 23.79
CA HIS A 166 -2.34 -13.26 24.86
C HIS A 166 -1.71 -14.55 24.35
N ASP A 167 -1.72 -14.81 23.05
CA ASP A 167 -1.04 -15.98 22.52
C ASP A 167 0.48 -15.82 22.63
N PRO A 168 1.19 -16.73 23.33
CA PRO A 168 2.65 -16.63 23.50
C PRO A 168 3.41 -16.60 22.17
N ARG A 169 2.86 -17.25 21.12
CA ARG A 169 3.46 -17.25 19.78
C ARG A 169 3.36 -15.85 19.16
N ALA A 170 2.18 -15.21 19.27
CA ALA A 170 1.96 -13.85 18.80
C ALA A 170 2.91 -12.86 19.49
N GLN A 171 3.06 -12.97 20.80
CA GLN A 171 3.95 -12.12 21.60
C GLN A 171 5.41 -12.29 21.18
N ALA A 172 5.87 -13.54 21.01
CA ALA A 172 7.23 -13.81 20.58
C ALA A 172 7.53 -13.29 19.18
N ILE A 173 6.58 -13.47 18.22
CA ILE A 173 6.69 -12.94 16.88
C ILE A 173 6.71 -11.40 16.92
N ALA A 174 5.81 -10.78 17.69
CA ALA A 174 5.74 -9.33 17.79
C ALA A 174 7.04 -8.72 18.35
N ALA A 175 7.61 -9.29 19.42
CA ALA A 175 8.86 -8.83 20.00
C ALA A 175 10.05 -8.93 19.00
N ALA A 176 10.14 -10.03 18.27
CA ALA A 176 11.17 -10.20 17.24
C ALA A 176 11.00 -9.21 16.08
N ALA A 177 9.74 -8.97 15.67
CA ALA A 177 9.38 -8.06 14.60
C ALA A 177 9.64 -6.60 14.98
N GLU A 178 9.32 -6.20 16.20
CA GLU A 178 9.63 -4.87 16.74
C GLU A 178 11.13 -4.61 16.72
N ARG A 179 11.91 -5.57 17.20
CA ARG A 179 13.36 -5.47 17.15
C ARG A 179 13.91 -5.37 15.73
N LEU A 180 13.34 -6.14 14.79
CA LEU A 180 13.71 -6.04 13.36
C LEU A 180 13.40 -4.65 12.80
N ASN A 181 12.23 -4.11 13.13
CA ASN A 181 11.82 -2.78 12.67
C ASN A 181 12.75 -1.69 13.21
N GLU A 182 13.06 -1.72 14.51
CA GLU A 182 14.02 -0.80 15.13
C GLU A 182 15.39 -0.82 14.43
N LEU A 183 15.92 -2.02 14.14
CA LEU A 183 17.20 -2.17 13.45
C LEU A 183 17.16 -1.59 12.02
N ARG A 184 16.03 -1.73 11.33
CA ARG A 184 15.86 -1.18 9.98
C ARG A 184 15.69 0.34 9.97
N GLU A 185 15.06 0.92 10.98
CA GLU A 185 14.90 2.38 11.09
C GLU A 185 16.19 3.09 11.49
N ASN A 186 17.07 2.40 12.21
CA ASN A 186 18.35 2.94 12.66
C ASN A 186 19.51 2.70 11.65
N TRP A 187 19.25 2.08 10.51
CA TRP A 187 20.24 1.77 9.48
C TRP A 187 20.23 2.84 8.37
#